data_b1246d762ee8052ebd4ce220f84402e4
#
_entry.id   b1246d762ee8052ebd4ce220f84402e4
#
_cell.length_a   1.000
_cell.length_b   1.000
_cell.length_c   1.000
_cell.angle_alpha   90.00
_cell.angle_beta   90.00
_cell.angle_gamma   90.00
#
_symmetry.space_group_name_H-M   'P 1'
#
loop_
_entity.id
_entity.type
_entity.pdbx_description
1 polymer ?
#
loop_
_entity_poly.entity_id
_entity_poly.type
_entity_poly.pdbx_seq_one_letter_code
_entity_poly.pdbx_strand_id
1 'polypeptide(L)'
;MSNIRELQDIVIQVRRDILRMVHKVNSGHPGGSLGCAEFFVSLFYDVMEIKMPFEMNGINQDIFFLSNGHISPVFYSVLSRKGYFPIKELETFRLINSRLQGHPTTHEGLPGIRVASGSLGQGLSVSIGSSISKKLNKDSKTVYVLLGDGELQEGQNWEAIMFAAANNIDNLIATVDVNGKQIDGTTDEVLNLGNLKMKFISFGWEVLVLEKGNNISEVIKSLNKAKSKLGKSKPVVILMKTEMGNGVDFMMNTHAWHGIAPNDEQLKNGLKQNPETIGDY
;
A
#
# COMPACT_ATOMS: atom_id res chain seq x y z
N MET A 1 -18.37 7.77 9.91
CA MET A 1 -18.03 7.36 8.53
C MET A 1 -17.63 8.61 7.79
N SER A 2 -16.45 8.60 7.21
CA SER A 2 -15.96 9.72 6.41
C SER A 2 -16.87 9.93 5.19
N ASN A 3 -16.98 11.18 4.73
CA ASN A 3 -17.75 11.50 3.52
C ASN A 3 -17.03 10.88 2.30
N ILE A 4 -17.67 9.95 1.60
CA ILE A 4 -17.11 9.26 0.43
C ILE A 4 -16.61 10.24 -0.64
N ARG A 5 -17.32 11.37 -0.82
CA ARG A 5 -16.94 12.39 -1.80
C ARG A 5 -15.61 13.06 -1.41
N GLU A 6 -15.44 13.42 -0.15
CA GLU A 6 -14.18 13.99 0.35
C GLU A 6 -13.01 13.01 0.19
N LEU A 7 -13.24 11.72 0.47
CA LEU A 7 -12.23 10.70 0.25
C LEU A 7 -11.89 10.52 -1.24
N GLN A 8 -12.86 10.64 -2.13
CA GLN A 8 -12.62 10.62 -3.58
C GLN A 8 -11.79 11.81 -4.04
N ASP A 9 -12.06 13.01 -3.51
CA ASP A 9 -11.27 14.21 -3.81
C ASP A 9 -9.81 14.03 -3.34
N ILE A 10 -9.59 13.40 -2.19
CA ILE A 10 -8.24 13.04 -1.72
C ILE A 10 -7.57 12.02 -2.65
N VAL A 11 -8.29 10.99 -3.11
CA VAL A 11 -7.76 9.99 -4.06
C VAL A 11 -7.30 10.65 -5.34
N ILE A 12 -8.10 11.55 -5.93
CA ILE A 12 -7.76 12.27 -7.15
C ILE A 12 -6.49 13.10 -6.94
N GLN A 13 -6.41 13.83 -5.83
CA GLN A 13 -5.22 14.63 -5.51
C GLN A 13 -3.97 13.78 -5.26
N VAL A 14 -4.12 12.64 -4.59
CA VAL A 14 -3.01 11.68 -4.39
C VAL A 14 -2.47 11.17 -5.72
N ARG A 15 -3.33 10.82 -6.68
CA ARG A 15 -2.91 10.46 -8.04
C ARG A 15 -2.17 11.60 -8.73
N ARG A 16 -2.64 12.81 -8.56
CA ARG A 16 -2.01 14.01 -9.08
C ARG A 16 -0.61 14.22 -8.50
N ASP A 17 -0.45 14.03 -7.19
CA ASP A 17 0.86 14.10 -6.52
C ASP A 17 1.84 13.03 -7.02
N ILE A 18 1.35 11.78 -7.19
CA ILE A 18 2.16 10.69 -7.73
C ILE A 18 2.76 11.06 -9.07
N LEU A 19 1.93 11.52 -10.00
CA LEU A 19 2.36 11.90 -11.35
C LEU A 19 3.42 13.02 -11.29
N ARG A 20 3.21 14.04 -10.48
CA ARG A 20 4.13 15.17 -10.32
C ARG A 20 5.46 14.74 -9.70
N MET A 21 5.43 13.92 -8.63
CA MET A 21 6.65 13.41 -7.99
C MET A 21 7.53 12.62 -8.96
N VAL A 22 6.96 11.63 -9.65
CA VAL A 22 7.74 10.73 -10.51
C VAL A 22 8.23 11.44 -11.78
N HIS A 23 7.42 12.35 -12.33
CA HIS A 23 7.81 13.15 -13.49
C HIS A 23 8.99 14.06 -13.17
N LYS A 24 8.96 14.79 -12.06
CA LYS A 24 9.98 15.79 -11.69
C LYS A 24 11.40 15.22 -11.71
N VAL A 25 11.57 13.97 -11.32
CA VAL A 25 12.88 13.29 -11.25
C VAL A 25 13.06 12.25 -12.35
N ASN A 26 12.11 12.16 -13.28
CA ASN A 26 12.07 11.16 -14.35
C ASN A 26 12.35 9.73 -13.82
N SER A 27 11.79 9.39 -12.67
CA SER A 27 12.04 8.12 -11.98
C SER A 27 10.96 7.79 -10.95
N GLY A 28 10.62 6.52 -10.84
CA GLY A 28 9.66 6.01 -9.85
C GLY A 28 8.69 4.99 -10.43
N HIS A 29 7.75 4.55 -9.59
CA HIS A 29 6.82 3.49 -9.94
C HIS A 29 5.37 4.04 -9.89
N PRO A 30 4.91 4.71 -10.98
CA PRO A 30 3.58 5.32 -11.00
C PRO A 30 2.45 4.30 -11.04
N GLY A 31 2.59 3.20 -11.78
CA GLY A 31 1.50 2.28 -12.06
C GLY A 31 0.87 1.66 -10.81
N GLY A 32 1.66 0.98 -9.98
CA GLY A 32 1.18 0.40 -8.72
C GLY A 32 0.74 1.48 -7.73
N SER A 33 1.44 2.64 -7.70
CA SER A 33 1.06 3.77 -6.86
C SER A 33 -0.33 4.30 -7.18
N LEU A 34 -0.65 4.50 -8.47
CA LEU A 34 -1.97 4.92 -8.95
C LEU A 34 -3.05 3.88 -8.65
N GLY A 35 -2.72 2.59 -8.85
CA GLY A 35 -3.62 1.47 -8.60
C GLY A 35 -4.01 1.31 -7.13
N CYS A 36 -3.14 1.69 -6.19
CA CYS A 36 -3.38 1.55 -4.75
C CYS A 36 -3.89 2.82 -4.05
N ALA A 37 -4.21 3.90 -4.79
CA ALA A 37 -4.61 5.18 -4.18
C ALA A 37 -5.86 5.05 -3.28
N GLU A 38 -6.91 4.34 -3.72
CA GLU A 38 -8.11 4.08 -2.93
C GLU A 38 -7.81 3.31 -1.65
N PHE A 39 -6.94 2.31 -1.72
CA PHE A 39 -6.54 1.53 -0.55
C PHE A 39 -5.88 2.43 0.52
N PHE A 40 -4.87 3.21 0.13
CA PHE A 40 -4.16 4.08 1.07
C PHE A 40 -5.05 5.13 1.68
N VAL A 41 -5.88 5.79 0.87
CA VAL A 41 -6.82 6.80 1.38
C VAL A 41 -7.84 6.17 2.32
N SER A 42 -8.45 5.04 1.94
CA SER A 42 -9.38 4.32 2.82
C SER A 42 -8.74 3.92 4.15
N LEU A 43 -7.53 3.36 4.09
CA LEU A 43 -6.82 2.87 5.26
C LEU A 43 -6.47 4.01 6.23
N PHE A 44 -5.84 5.07 5.75
CA PHE A 44 -5.31 6.15 6.59
C PHE A 44 -6.35 7.19 7.01
N TYR A 45 -7.44 7.37 6.25
CA TYR A 45 -8.45 8.39 6.54
C TYR A 45 -9.71 7.88 7.20
N ASP A 46 -10.05 6.58 7.04
CA ASP A 46 -11.30 6.03 7.56
C ASP A 46 -11.13 4.82 8.50
N VAL A 47 -10.14 3.95 8.28
CA VAL A 47 -10.10 2.62 8.92
C VAL A 47 -9.12 2.52 10.08
N MET A 48 -7.88 3.03 9.93
CA MET A 48 -6.84 2.93 10.96
C MET A 48 -7.08 3.90 12.11
N GLU A 49 -6.85 3.40 13.32
CA GLU A 49 -6.80 4.19 14.55
C GLU A 49 -5.35 4.62 14.82
N ILE A 50 -4.98 5.78 14.29
CA ILE A 50 -3.63 6.35 14.39
C ILE A 50 -3.59 7.52 15.39
N LYS A 51 -2.43 7.73 16.01
CA LYS A 51 -2.14 8.87 16.88
C LYS A 51 -1.20 9.84 16.19
N MET A 52 -1.41 11.11 16.45
CA MET A 52 -0.50 12.17 16.05
C MET A 52 -0.03 12.93 17.30
N PRO A 53 1.22 13.39 17.38
CA PRO A 53 2.28 13.18 16.38
C PRO A 53 2.74 11.72 16.25
N PHE A 54 3.43 11.41 15.14
CA PHE A 54 3.95 10.06 14.88
C PHE A 54 4.94 9.60 15.95
N GLU A 55 4.75 8.39 16.44
CA GLU A 55 5.66 7.68 17.34
C GLU A 55 6.11 6.35 16.71
N MET A 56 7.42 6.13 16.64
CA MET A 56 8.00 4.94 16.02
C MET A 56 7.54 3.63 16.69
N ASN A 57 7.36 3.62 18.01
CA ASN A 57 6.97 2.43 18.78
C ASN A 57 5.55 1.93 18.46
N GLY A 58 4.66 2.81 17.98
CA GLY A 58 3.28 2.47 17.58
C GLY A 58 2.39 1.92 18.70
N ILE A 59 2.69 2.23 19.97
CA ILE A 59 1.95 1.73 21.14
C ILE A 59 0.52 2.29 21.17
N ASN A 60 -0.46 1.41 21.41
CA ASN A 60 -1.89 1.75 21.52
C ASN A 60 -2.43 2.47 20.25
N GLN A 61 -1.93 2.14 19.08
CA GLN A 61 -2.45 2.58 17.78
C GLN A 61 -2.27 1.49 16.73
N ASP A 62 -3.07 1.54 15.66
CA ASP A 62 -2.86 0.69 14.50
C ASP A 62 -1.54 1.07 13.80
N ILE A 63 -0.87 0.08 13.23
CA ILE A 63 0.38 0.30 12.49
C ILE A 63 0.31 -0.31 11.09
N PHE A 64 0.99 0.33 10.14
CA PHE A 64 1.03 -0.09 8.76
C PHE A 64 2.48 -0.30 8.30
N PHE A 65 2.69 -1.36 7.52
CA PHE A 65 3.93 -1.65 6.82
C PHE A 65 3.71 -1.75 5.31
N LEU A 66 4.53 -1.03 4.56
CA LEU A 66 4.57 -1.14 3.10
C LEU A 66 5.64 -2.15 2.71
N SER A 67 5.24 -3.35 2.26
CA SER A 67 6.19 -4.39 1.84
C SER A 67 6.70 -4.15 0.42
N ASN A 68 5.79 -3.86 -0.52
CA ASN A 68 6.10 -3.48 -1.89
C ASN A 68 6.59 -2.02 -1.99
N GLY A 69 7.73 -1.74 -1.38
CA GLY A 69 8.27 -0.39 -1.15
C GLY A 69 8.48 0.47 -2.39
N HIS A 70 8.46 -0.10 -3.58
CA HIS A 70 8.56 0.63 -4.84
C HIS A 70 7.37 1.57 -5.09
N ILE A 71 6.18 1.29 -4.53
CA ILE A 71 5.04 2.22 -4.61
C ILE A 71 5.09 3.32 -3.54
N SER A 72 6.28 3.72 -3.13
CA SER A 72 6.50 4.83 -2.18
C SER A 72 5.80 6.14 -2.54
N PRO A 73 5.60 6.53 -3.84
CA PRO A 73 4.92 7.78 -4.17
C PRO A 73 3.51 7.90 -3.57
N VAL A 74 2.68 6.87 -3.66
CA VAL A 74 1.34 6.92 -3.05
C VAL A 74 1.42 7.01 -1.54
N PHE A 75 2.35 6.29 -0.92
CA PHE A 75 2.53 6.29 0.53
C PHE A 75 2.97 7.67 1.04
N TYR A 76 3.96 8.29 0.40
CA TYR A 76 4.42 9.63 0.76
C TYR A 76 3.34 10.69 0.58
N SER A 77 2.59 10.65 -0.53
CA SER A 77 1.48 11.59 -0.75
C SER A 77 0.44 11.47 0.37
N VAL A 78 0.00 10.25 0.71
CA VAL A 78 -1.01 10.05 1.77
C VAL A 78 -0.49 10.46 3.14
N LEU A 79 0.75 10.11 3.52
CA LEU A 79 1.34 10.52 4.79
C LEU A 79 1.44 12.04 4.91
N SER A 80 1.95 12.70 3.87
CA SER A 80 2.07 14.16 3.84
C SER A 80 0.72 14.86 3.98
N ARG A 81 -0.27 14.43 3.18
CA ARG A 81 -1.62 15.00 3.22
C ARG A 81 -2.38 14.68 4.52
N LYS A 82 -1.99 13.61 5.21
CA LYS A 82 -2.49 13.29 6.57
C LYS A 82 -1.78 14.10 7.66
N GLY A 83 -0.75 14.89 7.31
CA GLY A 83 -0.06 15.78 8.24
C GLY A 83 1.15 15.18 8.95
N TYR A 84 1.70 14.05 8.47
CA TYR A 84 2.93 13.48 9.05
C TYR A 84 4.16 14.36 8.77
N PHE A 85 4.20 15.04 7.64
CA PHE A 85 5.24 15.98 7.25
C PHE A 85 4.69 17.01 6.24
N PRO A 86 5.38 18.14 5.99
CA PRO A 86 4.89 19.20 5.10
C PRO A 86 4.67 18.72 3.66
N ILE A 87 3.53 19.07 3.06
CA ILE A 87 3.15 18.70 1.68
C ILE A 87 4.23 19.13 0.67
N LYS A 88 4.82 20.31 0.87
CA LYS A 88 5.88 20.85 0.01
C LYS A 88 7.11 19.90 -0.09
N GLU A 89 7.34 19.06 0.90
CA GLU A 89 8.45 18.09 0.88
C GLU A 89 8.30 17.05 -0.23
N LEU A 90 7.08 16.82 -0.77
CA LEU A 90 6.86 15.94 -1.92
C LEU A 90 7.68 16.36 -3.16
N GLU A 91 8.00 17.65 -3.28
CA GLU A 91 8.87 18.19 -4.33
C GLU A 91 10.28 17.58 -4.33
N THR A 92 10.70 17.00 -3.21
CA THR A 92 12.06 16.48 -3.03
C THR A 92 12.19 14.99 -3.28
N PHE A 93 11.11 14.32 -3.73
CA PHE A 93 11.11 12.89 -4.00
C PHE A 93 12.32 12.45 -4.83
N ARG A 94 13.09 11.47 -4.34
CA ARG A 94 14.33 10.93 -4.95
C ARG A 94 15.45 11.93 -5.20
N LEU A 95 15.37 13.17 -4.72
CA LEU A 95 16.50 14.09 -4.80
C LEU A 95 17.59 13.69 -3.79
N ILE A 96 18.83 14.09 -4.07
CA ILE A 96 19.95 13.91 -3.13
C ILE A 96 19.63 14.60 -1.81
N ASN A 97 19.90 13.94 -0.68
CA ASN A 97 19.61 14.40 0.68
C ASN A 97 18.12 14.58 1.01
N SER A 98 17.20 14.10 0.17
CA SER A 98 15.78 14.06 0.51
C SER A 98 15.48 12.92 1.48
N ARG A 99 14.51 13.13 2.39
CA ARG A 99 13.95 12.05 3.22
C ARG A 99 13.00 11.14 2.44
N LEU A 100 12.50 11.60 1.29
CA LEU A 100 11.60 10.86 0.41
C LEU A 100 12.40 10.02 -0.58
N GLN A 101 13.01 8.96 -0.08
CA GLN A 101 13.79 8.03 -0.88
C GLN A 101 12.92 7.24 -1.86
N GLY A 102 13.50 6.71 -2.95
CA GLY A 102 12.76 5.91 -3.93
C GLY A 102 12.08 4.68 -3.35
N HIS A 103 12.68 4.11 -2.31
CA HIS A 103 12.09 3.10 -1.43
C HIS A 103 12.16 3.62 0.01
N PRO A 104 11.11 3.45 0.83
CA PRO A 104 11.12 3.98 2.18
C PRO A 104 12.27 3.42 3.03
N THR A 105 12.87 4.28 3.84
CA THR A 105 13.91 3.91 4.79
C THR A 105 13.69 4.59 6.14
N THR A 106 14.01 3.90 7.22
CA THR A 106 13.93 4.45 8.58
C THR A 106 15.11 5.36 8.91
N HIS A 107 16.23 5.24 8.17
CA HIS A 107 17.43 6.05 8.38
C HIS A 107 17.17 7.56 8.26
N GLU A 108 16.32 7.94 7.31
CA GLU A 108 15.99 9.33 7.04
C GLU A 108 15.03 9.96 8.08
N GLY A 109 14.53 9.17 9.02
CA GLY A 109 13.66 9.66 10.09
C GLY A 109 12.34 10.26 9.60
N LEU A 110 11.85 9.87 8.42
CA LEU A 110 10.58 10.37 7.88
C LEU A 110 9.40 9.86 8.72
N PRO A 111 8.58 10.74 9.31
CA PRO A 111 7.40 10.31 10.06
C PRO A 111 6.45 9.45 9.23
N GLY A 112 5.95 8.36 9.82
CA GLY A 112 5.08 7.38 9.16
C GLY A 112 5.82 6.14 8.65
N ILE A 113 7.13 6.20 8.46
CA ILE A 113 7.94 5.07 7.98
C ILE A 113 8.47 4.25 9.16
N ARG A 114 8.07 2.97 9.26
CA ARG A 114 8.43 2.07 10.37
C ARG A 114 9.40 0.96 9.96
N VAL A 115 9.60 0.76 8.67
CA VAL A 115 10.49 -0.26 8.12
C VAL A 115 11.12 0.25 6.83
N ALA A 116 12.35 -0.10 6.59
CA ALA A 116 12.96 0.01 5.26
C ALA A 116 12.37 -1.08 4.37
N SER A 117 11.92 -0.71 3.18
CA SER A 117 11.31 -1.65 2.23
C SER A 117 11.85 -1.44 0.81
N GLY A 118 11.53 -2.36 -0.12
CA GLY A 118 12.09 -2.38 -1.47
C GLY A 118 12.75 -3.71 -1.80
N SER A 119 13.32 -4.40 -0.80
CA SER A 119 13.62 -5.83 -0.89
C SER A 119 12.30 -6.58 -0.69
N LEU A 120 11.72 -7.08 -1.79
CA LEU A 120 10.42 -7.73 -1.77
C LEU A 120 10.44 -9.01 -0.91
N GLY A 121 9.30 -9.34 -0.30
CA GLY A 121 9.13 -10.51 0.57
C GLY A 121 9.46 -10.28 2.05
N GLN A 122 10.05 -9.13 2.43
CA GLN A 122 10.49 -8.90 3.82
C GLN A 122 9.38 -8.36 4.73
N GLY A 123 8.49 -7.52 4.19
CA GLY A 123 7.54 -6.75 4.99
C GLY A 123 6.53 -7.61 5.74
N LEU A 124 6.12 -8.76 5.21
CA LEU A 124 5.19 -9.65 5.89
C LEU A 124 5.79 -10.22 7.18
N SER A 125 7.05 -10.68 7.15
CA SER A 125 7.76 -11.18 8.32
C SER A 125 7.90 -10.12 9.42
N VAL A 126 8.24 -8.88 9.03
CA VAL A 126 8.30 -7.74 9.96
C VAL A 126 6.95 -7.45 10.59
N SER A 127 5.88 -7.51 9.79
CA SER A 127 4.51 -7.29 10.26
C SER A 127 4.05 -8.35 11.25
N ILE A 128 4.42 -9.61 11.03
CA ILE A 128 4.18 -10.72 11.96
C ILE A 128 4.92 -10.49 13.28
N GLY A 129 6.20 -10.13 13.23
CA GLY A 129 6.98 -9.80 14.43
C GLY A 129 6.35 -8.66 15.23
N SER A 130 5.87 -7.61 14.55
CA SER A 130 5.14 -6.50 15.19
C SER A 130 3.80 -6.95 15.78
N SER A 131 3.09 -7.86 15.12
CA SER A 131 1.84 -8.46 15.63
C SER A 131 2.07 -9.25 16.91
N ILE A 132 3.12 -10.04 16.97
CA ILE A 132 3.56 -10.77 18.17
C ILE A 132 3.90 -9.79 19.29
N SER A 133 4.70 -8.75 18.98
CA SER A 133 5.06 -7.72 19.96
C SER A 133 3.84 -7.05 20.57
N LYS A 134 2.83 -6.68 19.77
CA LYS A 134 1.57 -6.13 20.27
C LYS A 134 0.85 -7.10 21.22
N LYS A 135 0.74 -8.37 20.83
CA LYS A 135 0.10 -9.41 21.70
C LYS A 135 0.85 -9.58 23.02
N LEU A 136 2.16 -9.64 23.01
CA LEU A 136 2.99 -9.75 24.23
C LEU A 136 2.83 -8.54 25.15
N ASN A 137 2.67 -7.35 24.59
CA ASN A 137 2.43 -6.12 25.33
C ASN A 137 0.95 -5.86 25.67
N LYS A 138 0.05 -6.81 25.36
CA LYS A 138 -1.40 -6.68 25.55
C LYS A 138 -2.00 -5.46 24.82
N ASP A 139 -1.39 -5.06 23.72
CA ASP A 139 -1.87 -4.00 22.82
C ASP A 139 -2.83 -4.62 21.80
N SER A 140 -4.10 -4.28 21.89
CA SER A 140 -5.19 -4.83 21.06
C SER A 140 -5.27 -4.24 19.65
N LYS A 141 -4.35 -3.33 19.30
CA LYS A 141 -4.38 -2.65 18.00
C LYS A 141 -3.89 -3.54 16.85
N THR A 142 -4.36 -3.22 15.67
CA THR A 142 -4.16 -4.02 14.45
C THR A 142 -2.85 -3.67 13.76
N VAL A 143 -2.23 -4.68 13.17
CA VAL A 143 -1.11 -4.52 12.23
C VAL A 143 -1.64 -4.72 10.81
N TYR A 144 -1.33 -3.78 9.93
CA TYR A 144 -1.66 -3.83 8.50
C TYR A 144 -0.38 -3.95 7.67
N VAL A 145 -0.44 -4.70 6.57
CA VAL A 145 0.65 -4.78 5.60
C VAL A 145 0.08 -4.83 4.18
N LEU A 146 0.72 -4.12 3.26
CA LEU A 146 0.42 -4.22 1.82
C LEU A 146 1.57 -4.91 1.11
N LEU A 147 1.21 -5.93 0.31
CA LEU A 147 2.11 -6.69 -0.57
C LEU A 147 1.66 -6.53 -2.03
N GLY A 148 2.57 -6.72 -2.97
CA GLY A 148 2.23 -6.93 -4.37
C GLY A 148 2.02 -8.42 -4.70
N ASP A 149 1.29 -8.72 -5.77
CA ASP A 149 1.15 -10.10 -6.25
C ASP A 149 2.48 -10.64 -6.81
N GLY A 150 3.21 -9.87 -7.61
CA GLY A 150 4.56 -10.24 -8.04
C GLY A 150 5.52 -10.47 -6.87
N GLU A 151 5.36 -9.75 -5.77
CA GLU A 151 6.12 -9.97 -4.53
C GLU A 151 5.85 -11.34 -3.91
N LEU A 152 4.67 -11.92 -4.09
CA LEU A 152 4.35 -13.26 -3.60
C LEU A 152 5.12 -14.37 -4.33
N GLN A 153 5.86 -14.06 -5.38
CA GLN A 153 6.80 -14.99 -6.01
C GLN A 153 8.04 -15.25 -5.15
N GLU A 154 8.32 -14.37 -4.17
CA GLU A 154 9.39 -14.57 -3.19
C GLU A 154 9.00 -15.66 -2.18
N GLY A 155 9.86 -16.70 -2.07
CA GLY A 155 9.62 -17.86 -1.19
C GLY A 155 9.42 -17.51 0.28
N GLN A 156 10.11 -16.47 0.76
CA GLN A 156 10.02 -16.00 2.13
C GLN A 156 8.60 -15.57 2.54
N ASN A 157 7.78 -15.08 1.61
CA ASN A 157 6.38 -14.79 1.89
C ASN A 157 5.62 -16.05 2.32
N TRP A 158 5.86 -17.18 1.65
CA TRP A 158 5.17 -18.44 1.97
C TRP A 158 5.62 -19.03 3.31
N GLU A 159 6.90 -18.86 3.68
CA GLU A 159 7.41 -19.18 5.01
C GLU A 159 6.70 -18.33 6.08
N ALA A 160 6.59 -17.01 5.85
CA ALA A 160 5.89 -16.08 6.74
C ALA A 160 4.38 -16.40 6.84
N ILE A 161 3.72 -16.72 5.73
CA ILE A 161 2.30 -17.10 5.67
C ILE A 161 2.06 -18.35 6.52
N MET A 162 2.89 -19.38 6.37
CA MET A 162 2.82 -20.59 7.18
C MET A 162 3.04 -20.31 8.66
N PHE A 163 4.07 -19.52 8.99
CA PHE A 163 4.40 -19.15 10.36
C PHE A 163 3.25 -18.41 11.05
N ALA A 164 2.63 -17.44 10.36
CA ALA A 164 1.54 -16.64 10.93
C ALA A 164 0.34 -17.48 11.32
N ALA A 165 -0.06 -18.43 10.47
CA ALA A 165 -1.16 -19.33 10.75
C ALA A 165 -0.83 -20.30 11.89
N ALA A 166 0.36 -20.93 11.87
CA ALA A 166 0.81 -21.88 12.90
C ALA A 166 0.88 -21.23 14.29
N ASN A 167 1.16 -19.92 14.37
CA ASN A 167 1.26 -19.16 15.62
C ASN A 167 0.00 -18.35 15.97
N ASN A 168 -1.12 -18.57 15.28
CA ASN A 168 -2.39 -17.90 15.56
C ASN A 168 -2.28 -16.37 15.61
N ILE A 169 -1.61 -15.78 14.60
CA ILE A 169 -1.43 -14.33 14.50
C ILE A 169 -2.74 -13.71 14.01
N ASP A 170 -3.62 -13.36 14.92
CA ASP A 170 -4.99 -12.95 14.66
C ASP A 170 -5.28 -11.44 14.85
N ASN A 171 -4.23 -10.64 14.97
CA ASN A 171 -4.24 -9.17 14.96
C ASN A 171 -3.55 -8.58 13.72
N LEU A 172 -3.42 -9.37 12.65
CA LEU A 172 -2.78 -9.01 11.39
C LEU A 172 -3.78 -9.03 10.23
N ILE A 173 -3.82 -7.96 9.45
CA ILE A 173 -4.50 -7.88 8.16
C ILE A 173 -3.45 -7.64 7.07
N ALA A 174 -3.21 -8.64 6.24
CA ALA A 174 -2.45 -8.48 5.01
C ALA A 174 -3.39 -8.11 3.85
N THR A 175 -2.97 -7.20 3.00
CA THR A 175 -3.63 -6.93 1.72
C THR A 175 -2.65 -7.23 0.61
N VAL A 176 -3.08 -7.96 -0.40
CA VAL A 176 -2.31 -8.21 -1.62
C VAL A 176 -2.92 -7.39 -2.74
N ASP A 177 -2.12 -6.50 -3.32
CA ASP A 177 -2.46 -5.79 -4.56
C ASP A 177 -2.37 -6.77 -5.74
N VAL A 178 -3.51 -7.33 -6.12
CA VAL A 178 -3.61 -8.32 -7.20
C VAL A 178 -3.93 -7.57 -8.50
N ASN A 179 -2.91 -6.99 -9.11
CA ASN A 179 -3.02 -6.25 -10.37
C ASN A 179 -2.59 -7.09 -11.60
N GLY A 180 -2.02 -8.29 -11.39
CA GLY A 180 -1.61 -9.22 -12.42
C GLY A 180 -0.38 -8.77 -13.21
N LYS A 181 0.36 -7.76 -12.75
CA LYS A 181 1.45 -7.15 -13.49
C LYS A 181 2.68 -6.93 -12.62
N GLN A 182 3.84 -7.06 -13.22
CA GLN A 182 5.14 -6.74 -12.64
C GLN A 182 6.04 -6.10 -13.70
N ILE A 183 7.31 -5.78 -13.36
CA ILE A 183 8.22 -5.03 -14.23
C ILE A 183 8.49 -5.71 -15.58
N ASP A 184 8.58 -7.02 -15.60
CA ASP A 184 8.98 -7.82 -16.77
C ASP A 184 7.80 -8.39 -17.57
N GLY A 185 6.56 -8.17 -17.15
CA GLY A 185 5.37 -8.70 -17.83
C GLY A 185 4.18 -8.91 -16.89
N THR A 186 3.30 -9.81 -17.26
CA THR A 186 2.24 -10.27 -16.35
C THR A 186 2.79 -11.27 -15.33
N THR A 187 2.16 -11.35 -14.15
CA THR A 187 2.54 -12.36 -13.14
C THR A 187 2.39 -13.79 -13.68
N ASP A 188 1.46 -14.02 -14.60
CA ASP A 188 1.23 -15.33 -15.21
C ASP A 188 2.33 -15.73 -16.20
N GLU A 189 2.89 -14.77 -16.95
CA GLU A 189 3.97 -15.01 -17.90
C GLU A 189 5.32 -15.19 -17.21
N VAL A 190 5.58 -14.42 -16.15
CA VAL A 190 6.89 -14.45 -15.47
C VAL A 190 6.98 -15.63 -14.51
N LEU A 191 6.05 -15.77 -13.57
CA LEU A 191 5.95 -16.91 -12.67
C LEU A 191 4.51 -17.01 -12.13
N ASN A 192 3.70 -17.88 -12.72
CA ASN A 192 2.29 -17.99 -12.39
C ASN A 192 2.06 -18.37 -10.92
N LEU A 193 1.30 -17.54 -10.23
CA LEU A 193 0.96 -17.73 -8.82
C LEU A 193 -0.17 -18.72 -8.58
N GLY A 194 -0.85 -19.19 -9.63
CA GLY A 194 -2.01 -20.06 -9.53
C GLY A 194 -3.16 -19.43 -8.71
N ASN A 195 -3.92 -20.27 -8.03
CA ASN A 195 -5.05 -19.81 -7.23
C ASN A 195 -4.61 -19.31 -5.85
N LEU A 196 -4.34 -18.01 -5.72
CA LEU A 196 -3.93 -17.39 -4.46
C LEU A 196 -4.93 -17.63 -3.32
N LYS A 197 -6.24 -17.53 -3.61
CA LYS A 197 -7.28 -17.79 -2.59
C LYS A 197 -7.15 -19.17 -1.98
N MET A 198 -7.00 -20.20 -2.80
CA MET A 198 -6.86 -21.57 -2.31
C MET A 198 -5.54 -21.78 -1.57
N LYS A 199 -4.45 -21.16 -2.03
CA LYS A 199 -3.16 -21.21 -1.33
C LYS A 199 -3.27 -20.64 0.09
N PHE A 200 -3.78 -19.42 0.26
CA PHE A 200 -3.95 -18.82 1.60
C PHE A 200 -4.89 -19.63 2.49
N ILE A 201 -6.00 -20.17 1.95
CA ILE A 201 -6.90 -21.05 2.69
C ILE A 201 -6.15 -22.30 3.16
N SER A 202 -5.36 -22.94 2.30
CA SER A 202 -4.59 -24.15 2.62
C SER A 202 -3.53 -23.90 3.69
N PHE A 203 -3.00 -22.68 3.78
CA PHE A 203 -2.12 -22.26 4.86
C PHE A 203 -2.88 -21.83 6.14
N GLY A 204 -4.21 -21.90 6.17
CA GLY A 204 -5.01 -21.63 7.38
C GLY A 204 -5.44 -20.18 7.59
N TRP A 205 -5.27 -19.30 6.60
CA TRP A 205 -5.69 -17.89 6.67
C TRP A 205 -7.19 -17.72 6.43
N GLU A 206 -7.78 -16.71 7.05
CA GLU A 206 -9.10 -16.17 6.65
C GLU A 206 -8.90 -15.30 5.40
N VAL A 207 -9.63 -15.60 4.32
CA VAL A 207 -9.43 -14.97 3.02
C VAL A 207 -10.65 -14.17 2.59
N LEU A 208 -10.46 -12.91 2.27
CA LEU A 208 -11.43 -12.04 1.63
C LEU A 208 -10.97 -11.73 0.20
N VAL A 209 -11.89 -11.76 -0.75
CA VAL A 209 -11.62 -11.32 -2.14
C VAL A 209 -12.36 -10.02 -2.37
N LEU A 210 -11.65 -9.00 -2.80
CA LEU A 210 -12.18 -7.70 -3.18
C LEU A 210 -12.04 -7.52 -4.69
N GLU A 211 -13.13 -7.68 -5.43
CA GLU A 211 -13.14 -7.62 -6.89
C GLU A 211 -12.99 -6.19 -7.45
N LYS A 212 -13.34 -5.17 -6.65
CA LYS A 212 -13.34 -3.75 -7.06
C LYS A 212 -12.40 -2.93 -6.17
N GLY A 213 -11.10 -3.23 -6.22
CA GLY A 213 -10.08 -2.57 -5.41
C GLY A 213 -9.86 -1.08 -5.73
N ASN A 214 -10.34 -0.62 -6.88
CA ASN A 214 -10.36 0.79 -7.26
C ASN A 214 -11.71 1.48 -6.99
N ASN A 215 -12.55 0.89 -6.14
CA ASN A 215 -13.76 1.54 -5.62
C ASN A 215 -13.63 1.77 -4.12
N ILE A 216 -13.51 3.04 -3.72
CA ILE A 216 -13.22 3.41 -2.33
C ILE A 216 -14.25 2.87 -1.33
N SER A 217 -15.53 2.84 -1.68
CA SER A 217 -16.59 2.32 -0.81
C SER A 217 -16.45 0.81 -0.58
N GLU A 218 -16.08 0.06 -1.63
CA GLU A 218 -15.87 -1.39 -1.53
C GLU A 218 -14.57 -1.70 -0.77
N VAL A 219 -13.52 -0.87 -0.91
CA VAL A 219 -12.27 -0.98 -0.14
C VAL A 219 -12.55 -0.79 1.34
N ILE A 220 -13.25 0.28 1.74
CA ILE A 220 -13.64 0.55 3.13
C ILE A 220 -14.46 -0.61 3.71
N LYS A 221 -15.46 -1.10 2.98
CA LYS A 221 -16.27 -2.26 3.40
C LYS A 221 -15.42 -3.50 3.62
N SER A 222 -14.47 -3.78 2.71
CA SER A 222 -13.59 -4.94 2.79
C SER A 222 -12.63 -4.85 3.98
N LEU A 223 -12.02 -3.70 4.22
CA LEU A 223 -11.15 -3.44 5.36
C LEU A 223 -11.90 -3.61 6.69
N ASN A 224 -13.10 -3.03 6.82
CA ASN A 224 -13.94 -3.19 8.01
C ASN A 224 -14.41 -4.64 8.21
N LYS A 225 -14.72 -5.36 7.12
CA LYS A 225 -15.02 -6.79 7.19
C LYS A 225 -13.80 -7.59 7.67
N ALA A 226 -12.59 -7.25 7.21
CA ALA A 226 -11.36 -7.88 7.70
C ALA A 226 -11.15 -7.61 9.20
N LYS A 227 -11.35 -6.36 9.68
CA LYS A 227 -11.30 -6.05 11.13
C LYS A 227 -12.27 -6.93 11.94
N SER A 228 -13.47 -7.20 11.45
CA SER A 228 -14.45 -8.04 12.15
C SER A 228 -14.09 -9.53 12.22
N LYS A 229 -13.07 -9.95 11.48
CA LYS A 229 -12.53 -11.31 11.47
C LYS A 229 -11.34 -11.50 12.42
N LEU A 230 -10.76 -10.43 12.93
CA LEU A 230 -9.64 -10.49 13.89
C LEU A 230 -10.05 -11.13 15.23
N GLY A 231 -9.05 -11.57 15.99
CA GLY A 231 -9.25 -12.20 17.31
C GLY A 231 -9.82 -13.62 17.24
N LYS A 232 -9.71 -14.32 16.11
CA LYS A 232 -10.26 -15.68 15.88
C LYS A 232 -9.17 -16.71 15.60
N SER A 233 -8.00 -16.49 16.15
CA SER A 233 -6.83 -17.37 16.01
C SER A 233 -6.38 -17.61 14.56
N LYS A 234 -6.71 -16.70 13.64
CA LYS A 234 -6.29 -16.76 12.24
C LYS A 234 -5.88 -15.39 11.74
N PRO A 235 -4.76 -15.28 10.99
CA PRO A 235 -4.47 -14.07 10.23
C PRO A 235 -5.49 -13.87 9.10
N VAL A 236 -5.68 -12.62 8.70
CA VAL A 236 -6.64 -12.24 7.66
C VAL A 236 -5.88 -11.73 6.44
N VAL A 237 -6.27 -12.16 5.24
CA VAL A 237 -5.78 -11.60 3.98
C VAL A 237 -6.93 -11.07 3.12
N ILE A 238 -6.71 -9.92 2.50
CA ILE A 238 -7.56 -9.36 1.45
C ILE A 238 -6.81 -9.53 0.12
N LEU A 239 -7.35 -10.31 -0.80
CA LEU A 239 -6.89 -10.34 -2.18
C LEU A 239 -7.64 -9.24 -2.94
N MET A 240 -6.98 -8.11 -3.13
CA MET A 240 -7.58 -6.89 -3.68
C MET A 240 -7.24 -6.75 -5.16
N LYS A 241 -8.23 -6.95 -6.04
CA LYS A 241 -8.06 -6.74 -7.47
C LYS A 241 -8.06 -5.26 -7.80
N THR A 242 -6.98 -4.79 -8.39
CA THR A 242 -6.80 -3.41 -8.84
C THR A 242 -6.41 -3.35 -10.31
N GLU A 243 -6.52 -2.16 -10.88
CA GLU A 243 -5.92 -1.85 -12.18
C GLU A 243 -4.67 -1.01 -11.97
N MET A 244 -3.51 -1.51 -12.42
CA MET A 244 -2.26 -0.74 -12.45
C MET A 244 -2.45 0.50 -13.32
N GLY A 245 -2.06 1.68 -12.83
CA GLY A 245 -2.23 2.95 -13.56
C GLY A 245 -3.64 3.53 -13.48
N ASN A 246 -4.52 3.01 -12.62
CA ASN A 246 -5.90 3.45 -12.50
C ASN A 246 -6.03 4.97 -12.34
N GLY A 247 -6.92 5.57 -13.14
CA GLY A 247 -7.15 7.02 -13.20
C GLY A 247 -6.31 7.76 -14.25
N VAL A 248 -5.46 7.02 -15.01
CA VAL A 248 -4.68 7.55 -16.13
C VAL A 248 -4.79 6.57 -17.30
N ASP A 249 -5.62 6.87 -18.27
CA ASP A 249 -6.05 5.95 -19.33
C ASP A 249 -4.92 5.27 -20.10
N PHE A 250 -3.87 6.03 -20.45
CA PHE A 250 -2.70 5.51 -21.19
C PHE A 250 -1.76 4.67 -20.29
N MET A 251 -1.94 4.65 -18.97
CA MET A 251 -1.16 3.83 -18.03
C MET A 251 -1.86 2.52 -17.68
N MET A 252 -3.14 2.38 -18.00
CA MET A 252 -3.95 1.20 -17.70
C MET A 252 -3.71 0.07 -18.71
N ASN A 253 -4.10 -1.15 -18.35
CA ASN A 253 -4.07 -2.36 -19.20
C ASN A 253 -2.68 -2.78 -19.72
N THR A 254 -1.60 -2.28 -19.15
CA THR A 254 -0.22 -2.61 -19.54
C THR A 254 0.69 -2.65 -18.31
N HIS A 255 1.77 -3.44 -18.38
CA HIS A 255 2.83 -3.46 -17.36
C HIS A 255 3.89 -2.37 -17.59
N ALA A 256 3.90 -1.72 -18.76
CA ALA A 256 4.93 -0.76 -19.14
C ALA A 256 5.11 0.40 -18.13
N TRP A 257 4.04 0.77 -17.44
CA TRP A 257 4.07 1.85 -16.43
C TRP A 257 4.41 1.38 -15.01
N HIS A 258 4.88 0.14 -14.86
CA HIS A 258 5.32 -0.34 -13.57
C HIS A 258 6.44 0.54 -12.99
N GLY A 259 7.46 0.85 -13.79
CA GLY A 259 8.64 1.61 -13.33
C GLY A 259 9.08 2.75 -14.27
N ILE A 260 8.20 3.23 -15.14
CA ILE A 260 8.50 4.31 -16.11
C ILE A 260 7.78 5.60 -15.68
N ALA A 261 8.51 6.72 -15.65
CA ALA A 261 7.94 8.04 -15.38
C ALA A 261 7.32 8.64 -16.66
N PRO A 262 6.21 9.42 -16.56
CA PRO A 262 5.63 10.11 -17.70
C PRO A 262 6.55 11.25 -18.20
N ASN A 263 6.53 11.52 -19.50
CA ASN A 263 7.11 12.72 -20.07
C ASN A 263 6.18 13.94 -19.90
N ASP A 264 6.60 15.14 -20.37
CA ASP A 264 5.85 16.40 -20.19
C ASP A 264 4.42 16.33 -20.76
N GLU A 265 4.23 15.77 -21.95
CA GLU A 265 2.92 15.63 -22.58
C GLU A 265 2.04 14.63 -21.81
N GLN A 266 2.60 13.51 -21.43
CA GLN A 266 1.94 12.47 -20.63
C GLN A 266 1.56 12.99 -19.24
N LEU A 267 2.45 13.76 -18.58
CA LEU A 267 2.11 14.44 -17.32
C LEU A 267 0.91 15.35 -17.51
N LYS A 268 0.95 16.25 -18.52
CA LYS A 268 -0.15 17.17 -18.82
C LYS A 268 -1.47 16.43 -19.00
N ASN A 269 -1.46 15.33 -19.74
CA ASN A 269 -2.65 14.50 -19.99
C ASN A 269 -3.13 13.80 -18.71
N GLY A 270 -2.24 13.23 -17.92
CA GLY A 270 -2.57 12.59 -16.65
C GLY A 270 -3.13 13.58 -15.62
N LEU A 271 -2.58 14.79 -15.53
CA LEU A 271 -3.09 15.86 -14.66
C LEU A 271 -4.47 16.38 -15.10
N LYS A 272 -4.77 16.37 -16.41
CA LYS A 272 -6.11 16.71 -16.92
C LYS A 272 -7.16 15.67 -16.52
N GLN A 273 -6.79 14.40 -16.46
CA GLN A 273 -7.67 13.31 -16.01
C GLN A 273 -7.83 13.29 -14.47
N ASN A 274 -6.86 13.84 -13.74
CA ASN A 274 -6.88 13.99 -12.28
C ASN A 274 -6.80 15.48 -11.94
N PRO A 275 -7.92 16.22 -11.99
CA PRO A 275 -7.93 17.66 -11.70
C PRO A 275 -7.53 17.95 -10.25
N GLU A 276 -7.06 19.17 -10.01
CA GLU A 276 -6.77 19.64 -8.65
C GLU A 276 -8.06 19.67 -7.82
N THR A 277 -8.01 19.10 -6.60
CA THR A 277 -9.18 19.01 -5.71
C THR A 277 -8.95 19.67 -4.36
N ILE A 278 -7.81 19.46 -3.73
CA ILE A 278 -7.48 19.95 -2.39
C ILE A 278 -6.15 20.74 -2.35
N GLY A 279 -5.70 21.19 -3.49
CA GLY A 279 -4.49 22.02 -3.65
C GLY A 279 -3.24 21.21 -4.03
N ASP A 280 -2.49 21.76 -4.98
CA ASP A 280 -1.17 21.27 -5.36
C ASP A 280 -0.09 21.73 -4.36
N TYR A 281 1.09 21.03 -4.35
CA TYR A 281 2.28 21.46 -3.59
C TYR A 281 3.21 22.28 -4.46
#